data_02369984cac8f0d2fff91b609d6b0944
#
_entry.id   02369984cac8f0d2fff91b609d6b0944
#
_cell.length_a   1.000
_cell.length_b   1.000
_cell.length_c   1.000
_cell.angle_alpha   90.00
_cell.angle_beta   90.00
_cell.angle_gamma   90.00
#
_symmetry.space_group_name_H-M   'P 1'
#
loop_
_entity.id
_entity.type
_entity.pdbx_description
1 polymer ?
#
loop_
_entity_poly.entity_id
_entity_poly.type
_entity_poly.pdbx_seq_one_letter_code
_entity_poly.pdbx_strand_id
1 'polypeptide(L)'
;MSEKPATRPAVVVIGGGYAGTNVAKQLDDIADVTLVEPRDAFVHNVASLRALADPSWLPRIYLPYDRLLARGRVVRDRAAKVEPGRVTLASGDELDADYIVLATGSAYPFPAKTDFDDTAAAHDKVRAAHAALEAASRVLLIGAGPVGIELAGEITAAWPGKHVTLLDAADDILGARFRADLKAELRRQLAAAGVEVLLASPLRALPAVAAGELGEFTVVTEAGREITADLWFRCFGVTPVSDYLAGELAVARGADGFVAVTPFLQVTGQDRVYALGDLADADHKMAGIAGRQAQVVAGNIRAQITGGELTAYEPRPAAIIVPVGPEGGSGQVAGQDELVSAETVARLKGRDLLIGRYGELFGLSQPAEAAG
;
A
#
# COMPACT_ATOMS: atom_id res chain seq x y z
N MET A 1 -10.69 -30.86 40.75
CA MET A 1 -11.38 -30.45 39.50
C MET A 1 -10.31 -29.83 38.62
N SER A 2 -9.91 -30.51 37.55
CA SER A 2 -8.96 -29.96 36.58
C SER A 2 -9.68 -28.88 35.79
N GLU A 3 -9.29 -27.60 35.94
CA GLU A 3 -9.78 -26.55 35.07
C GLU A 3 -9.40 -26.92 33.63
N LYS A 4 -10.43 -27.05 32.79
CA LYS A 4 -10.23 -27.17 31.34
C LYS A 4 -9.47 -25.92 30.91
N PRO A 5 -8.33 -26.02 30.19
CA PRO A 5 -7.64 -24.83 29.74
C PRO A 5 -8.64 -23.94 28.97
N ALA A 6 -8.73 -22.67 29.34
CA ALA A 6 -9.59 -21.72 28.66
C ALA A 6 -9.20 -21.74 27.18
N THR A 7 -10.19 -22.07 26.31
CA THR A 7 -9.97 -22.04 24.87
C THR A 7 -9.66 -20.60 24.46
N ARG A 8 -8.55 -20.40 23.74
CA ARG A 8 -8.20 -19.09 23.21
C ARG A 8 -9.27 -18.66 22.18
N PRO A 9 -9.67 -17.38 22.15
CA PRO A 9 -10.60 -16.92 21.14
C PRO A 9 -9.98 -17.00 19.75
N ALA A 10 -10.80 -17.40 18.78
CA ALA A 10 -10.44 -17.49 17.38
C ALA A 10 -10.47 -16.08 16.74
N VAL A 11 -9.35 -15.64 16.19
CA VAL A 11 -9.24 -14.39 15.45
C VAL A 11 -8.89 -14.70 14.00
N VAL A 12 -9.78 -14.34 13.08
CA VAL A 12 -9.52 -14.45 11.64
C VAL A 12 -9.17 -13.07 11.09
N VAL A 13 -7.95 -12.93 10.59
CA VAL A 13 -7.45 -11.71 9.91
C VAL A 13 -7.46 -11.95 8.42
N ILE A 14 -8.16 -11.09 7.66
CA ILE A 14 -8.33 -11.22 6.21
C ILE A 14 -7.47 -10.15 5.53
N GLY A 15 -6.45 -10.60 4.80
CA GLY A 15 -5.46 -9.76 4.12
C GLY A 15 -4.14 -9.67 4.86
N GLY A 16 -3.06 -10.12 4.22
CA GLY A 16 -1.68 -10.15 4.72
C GLY A 16 -0.85 -8.93 4.36
N GLY A 17 -1.48 -7.76 4.17
CA GLY A 17 -0.78 -6.49 3.92
C GLY A 17 -0.25 -5.84 5.20
N TYR A 18 0.12 -4.54 5.11
CA TYR A 18 0.70 -3.77 6.23
C TYR A 18 -0.13 -3.80 7.51
N ALA A 19 -1.44 -3.72 7.38
CA ALA A 19 -2.35 -3.73 8.53
C ALA A 19 -2.49 -5.13 9.12
N GLY A 20 -2.89 -6.10 8.29
CA GLY A 20 -3.24 -7.45 8.75
C GLY A 20 -2.08 -8.20 9.37
N THR A 21 -0.88 -8.12 8.79
CA THR A 21 0.34 -8.75 9.37
C THR A 21 0.67 -8.21 10.75
N ASN A 22 0.52 -6.88 10.94
CA ASN A 22 0.73 -6.26 12.25
C ASN A 22 -0.31 -6.69 13.28
N VAL A 23 -1.60 -6.74 12.93
CA VAL A 23 -2.65 -7.23 13.85
C VAL A 23 -2.43 -8.69 14.18
N ALA A 24 -2.21 -9.54 13.16
CA ALA A 24 -2.02 -10.98 13.35
C ALA A 24 -0.85 -11.26 14.32
N LYS A 25 0.30 -10.62 14.10
CA LYS A 25 1.48 -10.76 14.96
C LYS A 25 1.25 -10.30 16.39
N GLN A 26 0.54 -9.17 16.59
CA GLN A 26 0.28 -8.62 17.92
C GLN A 26 -0.74 -9.44 18.73
N LEU A 27 -1.57 -10.27 18.10
CA LEU A 27 -2.55 -11.12 18.77
C LEU A 27 -2.12 -12.57 18.92
N ASP A 28 -1.01 -12.98 18.30
CA ASP A 28 -0.53 -14.37 18.25
C ASP A 28 -0.19 -14.96 19.63
N ASP A 29 0.09 -14.14 20.63
CA ASP A 29 0.35 -14.56 22.01
C ASP A 29 -0.92 -14.85 22.82
N ILE A 30 -2.08 -14.25 22.47
CA ILE A 30 -3.31 -14.26 23.27
C ILE A 30 -4.49 -14.96 22.58
N ALA A 31 -4.48 -15.11 21.28
CA ALA A 31 -5.55 -15.67 20.47
C ALA A 31 -5.09 -16.82 19.57
N ASP A 32 -6.04 -17.60 19.05
CA ASP A 32 -5.81 -18.54 17.95
C ASP A 32 -5.99 -17.79 16.63
N VAL A 33 -4.86 -17.27 16.12
CA VAL A 33 -4.84 -16.39 14.94
C VAL A 33 -4.77 -17.19 13.65
N THR A 34 -5.70 -16.93 12.73
CA THR A 34 -5.64 -17.39 11.34
C THR A 34 -5.56 -16.17 10.43
N LEU A 35 -4.44 -16.01 9.71
CA LEU A 35 -4.27 -14.99 8.67
C LEU A 35 -4.64 -15.60 7.32
N VAL A 36 -5.66 -15.07 6.65
CA VAL A 36 -6.08 -15.48 5.31
C VAL A 36 -5.48 -14.51 4.29
N GLU A 37 -4.62 -15.01 3.41
CA GLU A 37 -3.96 -14.22 2.37
C GLU A 37 -3.71 -15.10 1.14
N PRO A 38 -4.15 -14.71 -0.07
CA PRO A 38 -3.96 -15.51 -1.28
C PRO A 38 -2.50 -15.52 -1.78
N ARG A 39 -1.72 -14.48 -1.47
CA ARG A 39 -0.32 -14.38 -1.90
C ARG A 39 0.58 -15.32 -1.10
N ASP A 40 1.61 -15.83 -1.74
CA ASP A 40 2.66 -16.65 -1.11
C ASP A 40 3.65 -15.82 -0.29
N ALA A 41 3.70 -14.50 -0.49
CA ALA A 41 4.55 -13.58 0.26
C ALA A 41 3.87 -12.22 0.49
N PHE A 42 4.26 -11.57 1.57
CA PHE A 42 3.98 -10.14 1.78
C PHE A 42 4.74 -9.33 0.74
N VAL A 43 4.06 -8.38 0.10
CA VAL A 43 4.68 -7.46 -0.85
C VAL A 43 4.89 -6.10 -0.19
N HIS A 44 6.16 -5.68 -0.08
CA HIS A 44 6.51 -4.37 0.42
C HIS A 44 6.32 -3.29 -0.66
N ASN A 45 5.05 -2.91 -0.89
CA ASN A 45 4.65 -2.03 -1.99
C ASN A 45 5.32 -0.63 -1.97
N VAL A 46 5.80 -0.16 -0.82
CA VAL A 46 6.56 1.11 -0.73
C VAL A 46 7.82 1.07 -1.60
N ALA A 47 8.39 -0.12 -1.81
CA ALA A 47 9.58 -0.31 -2.63
C ALA A 47 9.29 -0.88 -4.04
N SER A 48 8.02 -1.07 -4.43
CA SER A 48 7.67 -1.63 -5.74
C SER A 48 8.14 -0.75 -6.90
N LEU A 49 8.13 0.57 -6.74
CA LEU A 49 8.58 1.52 -7.77
C LEU A 49 10.09 1.43 -8.00
N ARG A 50 10.88 1.26 -6.92
CA ARG A 50 12.31 0.98 -6.99
C ARG A 50 12.58 -0.37 -7.65
N ALA A 51 11.83 -1.40 -7.31
CA ALA A 51 11.98 -2.72 -7.91
C ALA A 51 11.66 -2.73 -9.41
N LEU A 52 10.81 -1.84 -9.89
CA LEU A 52 10.61 -1.63 -11.32
C LEU A 52 11.85 -0.99 -11.98
N ALA A 53 12.46 0.01 -11.36
CA ALA A 53 13.67 0.66 -11.85
C ALA A 53 14.94 -0.20 -11.69
N ASP A 54 14.99 -1.03 -10.64
CA ASP A 54 16.08 -1.95 -10.32
C ASP A 54 15.54 -3.30 -9.82
N PRO A 55 15.42 -4.32 -10.71
CA PRO A 55 14.90 -5.64 -10.34
C PRO A 55 15.72 -6.42 -9.30
N SER A 56 16.92 -5.96 -8.95
CA SER A 56 17.68 -6.56 -7.83
C SER A 56 16.99 -6.40 -6.47
N TRP A 57 16.02 -5.48 -6.38
CA TRP A 57 15.17 -5.28 -5.20
C TRP A 57 14.08 -6.34 -5.04
N LEU A 58 13.70 -7.08 -6.09
CA LEU A 58 12.62 -8.06 -6.04
C LEU A 58 12.74 -9.04 -4.87
N PRO A 59 13.87 -9.72 -4.63
CA PRO A 59 13.98 -10.66 -3.51
C PRO A 59 13.85 -9.99 -2.13
N ARG A 60 14.05 -8.68 -2.05
CA ARG A 60 14.03 -7.92 -0.80
C ARG A 60 12.64 -7.43 -0.42
N ILE A 61 11.74 -7.27 -1.39
CA ILE A 61 10.40 -6.72 -1.17
C ILE A 61 9.30 -7.78 -1.09
N TYR A 62 9.60 -9.04 -1.39
CA TYR A 62 8.70 -10.19 -1.22
C TYR A 62 9.14 -10.98 0.00
N LEU A 63 8.41 -10.85 1.12
CA LEU A 63 8.78 -11.42 2.41
C LEU A 63 7.89 -12.61 2.73
N PRO A 64 8.44 -13.84 2.88
CA PRO A 64 7.67 -15.03 3.21
C PRO A 64 6.95 -14.90 4.55
N TYR A 65 5.76 -15.49 4.68
CA TYR A 65 4.99 -15.48 5.93
C TYR A 65 5.46 -16.51 6.97
N ASP A 66 6.39 -17.41 6.64
CA ASP A 66 6.77 -18.58 7.43
C ASP A 66 7.19 -18.27 8.88
N ARG A 67 7.73 -17.08 9.13
CA ARG A 67 8.19 -16.65 10.45
C ARG A 67 7.36 -15.49 11.03
N LEU A 68 6.23 -15.17 10.41
CA LEU A 68 5.39 -14.06 10.87
C LEU A 68 4.75 -14.38 12.22
N LEU A 69 4.14 -15.56 12.34
CA LEU A 69 3.42 -16.03 13.52
C LEU A 69 4.19 -17.15 14.21
N ALA A 70 4.18 -17.15 15.55
CA ALA A 70 4.83 -18.17 16.35
C ALA A 70 3.87 -19.32 16.70
N ARG A 71 2.56 -19.07 16.74
CA ARG A 71 1.50 -20.00 17.16
C ARG A 71 0.36 -20.09 16.17
N GLY A 72 -0.05 -18.96 15.61
CA GLY A 72 -1.08 -18.88 14.59
C GLY A 72 -0.63 -19.49 13.26
N ARG A 73 -1.52 -19.44 12.29
CA ARG A 73 -1.27 -19.98 10.95
C ARG A 73 -1.63 -18.97 9.86
N VAL A 74 -0.96 -19.10 8.72
CA VAL A 74 -1.32 -18.40 7.49
C VAL A 74 -2.01 -19.42 6.57
N VAL A 75 -3.20 -19.07 6.11
CA VAL A 75 -3.97 -19.85 5.15
C VAL A 75 -3.86 -19.14 3.80
N ARG A 76 -3.18 -19.80 2.85
CA ARG A 76 -3.03 -19.29 1.48
C ARG A 76 -4.32 -19.51 0.72
N ASP A 77 -5.28 -18.61 0.92
CA ASP A 77 -6.58 -18.63 0.26
C ASP A 77 -7.17 -17.22 0.24
N ARG A 78 -8.28 -17.04 -0.46
CA ARG A 78 -9.04 -15.81 -0.56
C ARG A 78 -10.35 -15.92 0.19
N ALA A 79 -10.69 -14.91 0.98
CA ALA A 79 -12.04 -14.82 1.54
C ALA A 79 -13.04 -14.57 0.40
N ALA A 80 -13.94 -15.50 0.17
CA ALA A 80 -14.99 -15.40 -0.85
C ALA A 80 -16.26 -14.76 -0.27
N LYS A 81 -16.55 -15.01 1.02
CA LYS A 81 -17.70 -14.43 1.72
C LYS A 81 -17.37 -14.25 3.20
N VAL A 82 -17.74 -13.10 3.75
CA VAL A 82 -17.57 -12.80 5.17
C VAL A 82 -18.87 -12.30 5.77
N GLU A 83 -19.27 -12.95 6.84
CA GLU A 83 -20.43 -12.61 7.69
C GLU A 83 -19.97 -12.51 9.16
N PRO A 84 -20.71 -11.86 10.06
CA PRO A 84 -20.34 -11.86 11.48
C PRO A 84 -20.14 -13.27 12.03
N GLY A 85 -18.95 -13.53 12.58
CA GLY A 85 -18.59 -14.82 13.15
C GLY A 85 -18.14 -15.89 12.15
N ARG A 86 -18.19 -15.65 10.83
CA ARG A 86 -17.85 -16.67 9.83
C ARG A 86 -17.16 -16.10 8.57
N VAL A 87 -16.14 -16.81 8.12
CA VAL A 87 -15.42 -16.54 6.86
C VAL A 87 -15.50 -17.79 5.99
N THR A 88 -16.06 -17.67 4.78
CA THR A 88 -16.03 -18.70 3.75
C THR A 88 -14.89 -18.40 2.79
N LEU A 89 -14.01 -19.37 2.56
CA LEU A 89 -12.85 -19.28 1.68
C LEU A 89 -13.22 -19.63 0.22
N ALA A 90 -12.38 -19.25 -0.72
CA ALA A 90 -12.58 -19.58 -2.13
C ALA A 90 -12.44 -21.09 -2.41
N SER A 91 -11.69 -21.84 -1.58
CA SER A 91 -11.64 -23.31 -1.58
C SER A 91 -12.98 -23.96 -1.19
N GLY A 92 -13.88 -23.22 -0.56
CA GLY A 92 -15.12 -23.73 0.03
C GLY A 92 -15.01 -24.04 1.53
N ASP A 93 -13.82 -23.96 2.13
CA ASP A 93 -13.65 -24.14 3.56
C ASP A 93 -14.29 -22.98 4.35
N GLU A 94 -14.77 -23.28 5.56
CA GLU A 94 -15.34 -22.28 6.47
C GLU A 94 -14.49 -22.13 7.73
N LEU A 95 -14.32 -20.90 8.19
CA LEU A 95 -13.64 -20.54 9.42
C LEU A 95 -14.62 -19.84 10.34
N ASP A 96 -14.92 -20.44 11.49
CA ASP A 96 -15.65 -19.76 12.56
C ASP A 96 -14.68 -18.86 13.33
N ALA A 97 -15.13 -17.66 13.73
CA ALA A 97 -14.29 -16.67 14.38
C ALA A 97 -15.03 -15.95 15.51
N ASP A 98 -14.38 -15.79 16.65
CA ASP A 98 -14.83 -14.89 17.72
C ASP A 98 -14.61 -13.42 17.33
N TYR A 99 -13.54 -13.14 16.58
CA TYR A 99 -13.20 -11.83 16.04
C TYR A 99 -12.79 -11.91 14.57
N ILE A 100 -13.24 -10.97 13.77
CA ILE A 100 -12.83 -10.85 12.35
C ILE A 100 -12.17 -9.50 12.15
N VAL A 101 -11.04 -9.50 11.44
CA VAL A 101 -10.29 -8.30 11.07
C VAL A 101 -10.23 -8.18 9.55
N LEU A 102 -10.89 -7.19 8.99
CA LEU A 102 -10.93 -6.88 7.56
C LEU A 102 -9.74 -5.97 7.23
N ALA A 103 -8.69 -6.52 6.65
CA ALA A 103 -7.43 -5.85 6.33
C ALA A 103 -6.99 -6.05 4.87
N THR A 104 -7.93 -6.32 3.96
CA THR A 104 -7.69 -6.57 2.53
C THR A 104 -7.16 -5.35 1.78
N GLY A 105 -7.30 -4.16 2.38
CA GLY A 105 -6.75 -2.92 1.83
C GLY A 105 -7.40 -2.52 0.50
N SER A 106 -6.57 -2.16 -0.48
CA SER A 106 -7.01 -1.65 -1.78
C SER A 106 -6.22 -2.28 -2.93
N ALA A 107 -6.86 -2.42 -4.08
CA ALA A 107 -6.19 -2.58 -5.36
C ALA A 107 -5.67 -1.21 -5.83
N TYR A 108 -4.57 -1.25 -6.56
CA TYR A 108 -3.95 -0.09 -7.20
C TYR A 108 -3.24 -0.54 -8.48
N PRO A 109 -3.23 0.27 -9.55
CA PRO A 109 -2.58 -0.11 -10.79
C PRO A 109 -1.09 -0.44 -10.63
N PHE A 110 -0.63 -1.40 -11.43
CA PHE A 110 0.80 -1.68 -11.59
C PHE A 110 1.54 -0.39 -12.05
N PRO A 111 2.75 -0.07 -11.57
CA PRO A 111 3.65 -0.92 -10.77
C PRO A 111 3.53 -0.75 -9.24
N ALA A 112 2.65 0.12 -8.73
CA ALA A 112 2.55 0.37 -7.30
C ALA A 112 2.04 -0.85 -6.50
N LYS A 113 1.14 -1.66 -7.10
CA LYS A 113 0.71 -2.97 -6.58
C LYS A 113 0.67 -3.98 -7.72
N THR A 114 0.68 -5.27 -7.37
CA THR A 114 0.55 -6.39 -8.30
C THR A 114 -0.77 -7.13 -8.06
N ASP A 115 -1.34 -7.67 -9.14
CA ASP A 115 -2.54 -8.51 -9.10
C ASP A 115 -2.21 -10.02 -8.99
N PHE A 116 -0.91 -10.38 -9.02
CA PHE A 116 -0.49 -11.78 -8.92
C PHE A 116 -0.44 -12.24 -7.47
N ASP A 117 -0.94 -13.45 -7.22
CA ASP A 117 -0.86 -14.14 -5.95
C ASP A 117 0.43 -14.97 -5.81
N ASP A 118 1.13 -15.21 -6.92
CA ASP A 118 2.38 -15.96 -7.01
C ASP A 118 3.57 -15.02 -7.20
N THR A 119 4.58 -15.15 -6.35
CA THR A 119 5.79 -14.30 -6.35
C THR A 119 6.58 -14.42 -7.67
N ALA A 120 6.67 -15.62 -8.26
CA ALA A 120 7.43 -15.80 -9.50
C ALA A 120 6.75 -15.06 -10.65
N ALA A 121 5.42 -15.20 -10.78
CA ALA A 121 4.64 -14.49 -11.80
C ALA A 121 4.71 -12.97 -11.63
N ALA A 122 4.66 -12.49 -10.38
CA ALA A 122 4.83 -11.06 -10.07
C ALA A 122 6.22 -10.55 -10.46
N HIS A 123 7.28 -11.31 -10.17
CA HIS A 123 8.66 -10.98 -10.57
C HIS A 123 8.83 -10.92 -12.08
N ASP A 124 8.24 -11.87 -12.80
CA ASP A 124 8.31 -11.90 -14.27
C ASP A 124 7.60 -10.70 -14.90
N LYS A 125 6.45 -10.29 -14.34
CA LYS A 125 5.76 -9.06 -14.76
C LYS A 125 6.63 -7.81 -14.52
N VAL A 126 7.27 -7.69 -13.37
CA VAL A 126 8.16 -6.55 -13.07
C VAL A 126 9.37 -6.55 -13.99
N ARG A 127 10.02 -7.70 -14.23
CA ARG A 127 11.16 -7.79 -15.15
C ARG A 127 10.79 -7.44 -16.59
N ALA A 128 9.62 -7.90 -17.05
CA ALA A 128 9.12 -7.57 -18.40
C ALA A 128 8.86 -6.05 -18.53
N ALA A 129 8.23 -5.43 -17.51
CA ALA A 129 8.00 -3.98 -17.51
C ALA A 129 9.29 -3.18 -17.35
N HIS A 130 10.28 -3.68 -16.60
CA HIS A 130 11.61 -3.09 -16.51
C HIS A 130 12.30 -3.07 -17.88
N ALA A 131 12.30 -4.18 -18.60
CA ALA A 131 12.89 -4.27 -19.95
C ALA A 131 12.17 -3.31 -20.93
N ALA A 132 10.84 -3.22 -20.85
CA ALA A 132 10.08 -2.24 -21.64
C ALA A 132 10.45 -0.80 -21.26
N LEU A 133 10.59 -0.51 -19.97
CA LEU A 133 11.01 0.79 -19.47
C LEU A 133 12.46 1.13 -19.89
N GLU A 134 13.37 0.16 -19.85
CA GLU A 134 14.75 0.32 -20.31
C GLU A 134 14.80 0.68 -21.81
N ALA A 135 14.00 0.04 -22.64
CA ALA A 135 13.91 0.28 -24.08
C ALA A 135 13.20 1.59 -24.45
N ALA A 136 12.27 2.07 -23.63
CA ALA A 136 11.52 3.30 -23.89
C ALA A 136 12.43 4.56 -23.78
N SER A 137 12.26 5.52 -24.68
CA SER A 137 12.91 6.84 -24.61
C SER A 137 12.01 7.89 -23.96
N ARG A 138 10.70 7.79 -24.19
CA ARG A 138 9.67 8.73 -23.71
C ARG A 138 8.69 7.99 -22.83
N VAL A 139 8.55 8.41 -21.58
CA VAL A 139 7.68 7.77 -20.59
C VAL A 139 6.62 8.77 -20.12
N LEU A 140 5.34 8.37 -20.19
CA LEU A 140 4.21 9.13 -19.69
C LEU A 140 3.72 8.54 -18.37
N LEU A 141 3.74 9.34 -17.30
CA LEU A 141 3.15 9.00 -16.01
C LEU A 141 1.87 9.80 -15.83
N ILE A 142 0.74 9.10 -15.63
CA ILE A 142 -0.56 9.73 -15.48
C ILE A 142 -0.98 9.66 -14.02
N GLY A 143 -1.04 10.84 -13.36
CA GLY A 143 -1.31 11.02 -11.94
C GLY A 143 -0.10 11.55 -11.18
N ALA A 144 -0.15 12.81 -10.72
CA ALA A 144 0.92 13.49 -9.97
C ALA A 144 0.73 13.39 -8.44
N GLY A 145 0.14 12.29 -7.97
CA GLY A 145 0.16 11.90 -6.57
C GLY A 145 1.52 11.34 -6.14
N PRO A 146 1.65 10.83 -4.89
CA PRO A 146 2.90 10.27 -4.37
C PRO A 146 3.52 9.21 -5.29
N VAL A 147 2.70 8.30 -5.84
CA VAL A 147 3.14 7.22 -6.73
C VAL A 147 3.79 7.78 -8.00
N GLY A 148 3.15 8.75 -8.67
CA GLY A 148 3.70 9.34 -9.89
C GLY A 148 4.98 10.11 -9.65
N ILE A 149 5.07 10.86 -8.55
CA ILE A 149 6.25 11.63 -8.16
C ILE A 149 7.42 10.69 -7.84
N GLU A 150 7.18 9.67 -7.01
CA GLU A 150 8.19 8.69 -6.64
C GLU A 150 8.67 7.90 -7.86
N LEU A 151 7.74 7.44 -8.73
CA LEU A 151 8.10 6.72 -9.96
C LEU A 151 8.92 7.61 -10.93
N ALA A 152 8.54 8.87 -11.10
CA ALA A 152 9.32 9.81 -11.90
C ALA A 152 10.75 9.95 -11.38
N GLY A 153 10.92 10.06 -10.05
CA GLY A 153 12.22 10.12 -9.40
C GLY A 153 13.04 8.85 -9.59
N GLU A 154 12.42 7.65 -9.46
CA GLU A 154 13.11 6.39 -9.68
C GLU A 154 13.58 6.22 -11.14
N ILE A 155 12.72 6.58 -12.11
CA ILE A 155 13.06 6.48 -13.54
C ILE A 155 14.21 7.43 -13.88
N THR A 156 14.14 8.69 -13.47
CA THR A 156 15.18 9.67 -13.80
C THR A 156 16.51 9.41 -13.08
N ALA A 157 16.47 8.81 -11.89
CA ALA A 157 17.67 8.37 -11.19
C ALA A 157 18.35 7.18 -11.88
N ALA A 158 17.58 6.20 -12.36
CA ALA A 158 18.10 5.02 -13.05
C ALA A 158 18.53 5.33 -14.49
N TRP A 159 17.81 6.20 -15.19
CA TRP A 159 18.06 6.55 -16.60
C TRP A 159 17.97 8.07 -16.81
N PRO A 160 19.03 8.83 -16.50
CA PRO A 160 19.02 10.31 -16.59
C PRO A 160 18.73 10.89 -17.98
N GLY A 161 18.84 10.08 -19.03
CA GLY A 161 18.57 10.50 -20.42
C GLY A 161 17.13 10.27 -20.90
N LYS A 162 16.24 9.67 -20.08
CA LYS A 162 14.86 9.45 -20.48
C LYS A 162 14.02 10.71 -20.38
N HIS A 163 13.15 10.92 -21.37
CA HIS A 163 12.16 11.97 -21.32
C HIS A 163 10.94 11.51 -20.53
N VAL A 164 10.75 12.03 -19.34
CA VAL A 164 9.63 11.67 -18.44
C VAL A 164 8.65 12.83 -18.39
N THR A 165 7.40 12.56 -18.77
CA THR A 165 6.27 13.49 -18.62
C THR A 165 5.36 13.00 -17.50
N LEU A 166 5.18 13.80 -16.45
CA LEU A 166 4.26 13.57 -15.35
C LEU A 166 3.02 14.45 -15.54
N LEU A 167 1.87 13.84 -15.79
CA LEU A 167 0.63 14.54 -16.13
C LEU A 167 -0.44 14.33 -15.05
N ASP A 168 -1.19 15.40 -14.74
CA ASP A 168 -2.38 15.31 -13.88
C ASP A 168 -3.51 16.21 -14.38
N ALA A 169 -4.75 15.79 -14.13
CA ALA A 169 -5.94 16.60 -14.36
C ALA A 169 -6.10 17.72 -13.32
N ALA A 170 -5.55 17.54 -12.11
CA ALA A 170 -5.53 18.55 -11.07
C ALA A 170 -4.57 19.69 -11.40
N ASP A 171 -4.80 20.84 -10.78
CA ASP A 171 -4.01 22.07 -10.93
C ASP A 171 -2.69 22.07 -10.13
N ASP A 172 -2.52 21.07 -9.24
CA ASP A 172 -1.28 20.91 -8.46
C ASP A 172 -1.00 19.42 -8.15
N ILE A 173 0.24 19.12 -7.76
CA ILE A 173 0.66 17.79 -7.31
C ILE A 173 0.15 17.48 -5.89
N LEU A 174 0.13 16.20 -5.49
CA LEU A 174 -0.21 15.69 -4.15
C LEU A 174 -1.62 15.98 -3.64
N GLY A 175 -2.42 16.82 -4.32
CA GLY A 175 -3.76 17.21 -3.85
C GLY A 175 -3.78 18.30 -2.76
N ALA A 176 -4.99 18.78 -2.40
CA ALA A 176 -5.20 20.01 -1.62
C ALA A 176 -4.75 19.94 -0.14
N ARG A 177 -4.65 18.76 0.44
CA ARG A 177 -4.35 18.57 1.87
C ARG A 177 -2.90 18.84 2.27
N PHE A 178 -1.98 18.90 1.32
CA PHE A 178 -0.57 19.11 1.56
C PHE A 178 -0.17 20.57 1.34
N ARG A 179 0.85 21.02 2.07
CA ARG A 179 1.32 22.41 2.09
C ARG A 179 1.83 22.85 0.71
N ALA A 180 1.62 24.12 0.40
CA ALA A 180 2.05 24.69 -0.88
C ALA A 180 3.58 24.73 -1.06
N ASP A 181 4.32 24.96 0.03
CA ASP A 181 5.79 24.94 0.02
C ASP A 181 6.36 23.53 -0.23
N LEU A 182 5.75 22.46 0.33
CA LEU A 182 6.11 21.08 -0.01
C LEU A 182 5.93 20.80 -1.50
N LYS A 183 4.79 21.18 -2.05
CA LYS A 183 4.50 21.00 -3.47
C LYS A 183 5.48 21.77 -4.35
N ALA A 184 5.78 23.03 -4.00
CA ALA A 184 6.76 23.86 -4.70
C ALA A 184 8.14 23.22 -4.70
N GLU A 185 8.60 22.69 -3.56
CA GLU A 185 9.91 22.05 -3.43
C GLU A 185 9.97 20.76 -4.26
N LEU A 186 8.94 19.90 -4.21
CA LEU A 186 8.90 18.69 -5.02
C LEU A 186 8.88 18.98 -6.52
N ARG A 187 8.10 19.99 -6.97
CA ARG A 187 8.13 20.44 -8.38
C ARG A 187 9.51 20.94 -8.80
N ARG A 188 10.17 21.70 -7.93
CA ARG A 188 11.55 22.16 -8.17
C ARG A 188 12.53 20.99 -8.37
N GLN A 189 12.41 19.95 -7.52
CA GLN A 189 13.28 18.76 -7.63
C GLN A 189 12.95 17.93 -8.88
N LEU A 190 11.67 17.72 -9.21
CA LEU A 190 11.26 17.05 -10.45
C LEU A 190 11.79 17.78 -11.69
N ALA A 191 11.65 19.10 -11.74
CA ALA A 191 12.21 19.91 -12.84
C ALA A 191 13.73 19.81 -12.92
N ALA A 192 14.45 19.82 -11.79
CA ALA A 192 15.90 19.64 -11.74
C ALA A 192 16.32 18.23 -12.21
N ALA A 193 15.47 17.21 -12.02
CA ALA A 193 15.65 15.85 -12.53
C ALA A 193 15.26 15.70 -14.03
N GLY A 194 14.82 16.78 -14.70
CA GLY A 194 14.42 16.77 -16.11
C GLY A 194 12.99 16.24 -16.37
N VAL A 195 12.15 16.14 -15.34
CA VAL A 195 10.75 15.72 -15.49
C VAL A 195 9.91 16.88 -15.99
N GLU A 196 9.20 16.68 -17.10
CA GLU A 196 8.17 17.60 -17.57
C GLU A 196 6.88 17.38 -16.77
N VAL A 197 6.44 18.39 -16.00
CA VAL A 197 5.21 18.31 -15.19
C VAL A 197 4.09 19.09 -15.87
N LEU A 198 3.01 18.39 -16.26
CA LEU A 198 1.84 18.94 -16.94
C LEU A 198 0.63 18.82 -16.00
N LEU A 199 0.25 19.92 -15.39
CA LEU A 199 -0.92 20.04 -14.50
C LEU A 199 -2.12 20.66 -15.23
N ALA A 200 -3.30 20.58 -14.63
CA ALA A 200 -4.57 21.00 -15.24
C ALA A 200 -4.73 20.43 -16.67
N SER A 201 -4.30 19.21 -16.90
CA SER A 201 -4.19 18.60 -18.22
C SER A 201 -4.93 17.27 -18.32
N PRO A 202 -6.28 17.27 -18.13
CA PRO A 202 -7.05 16.04 -18.27
C PRO A 202 -6.95 15.49 -19.70
N LEU A 203 -6.80 14.16 -19.82
CA LEU A 203 -6.75 13.47 -21.11
C LEU A 203 -8.15 13.18 -21.60
N ARG A 204 -8.36 13.28 -22.93
CA ARG A 204 -9.61 12.85 -23.58
C ARG A 204 -9.84 11.35 -23.49
N ALA A 205 -8.76 10.56 -23.54
CA ALA A 205 -8.76 9.12 -23.37
C ALA A 205 -7.39 8.63 -22.87
N LEU A 206 -7.36 7.49 -22.17
CA LEU A 206 -6.12 6.80 -21.83
C LEU A 206 -5.46 6.25 -23.09
N PRO A 207 -4.11 5.98 -23.06
CA PRO A 207 -3.41 5.34 -24.16
C PRO A 207 -4.05 4.01 -24.56
N ALA A 208 -4.02 3.70 -25.86
CA ALA A 208 -4.52 2.42 -26.40
C ALA A 208 -3.57 1.24 -26.13
N VAL A 209 -2.27 1.53 -25.91
CA VAL A 209 -1.27 0.55 -25.48
C VAL A 209 -1.50 0.23 -24.01
N ALA A 210 -1.31 -1.03 -23.60
CA ALA A 210 -1.46 -1.40 -22.20
C ALA A 210 -0.38 -0.75 -21.31
N ALA A 211 -0.75 -0.38 -20.08
CA ALA A 211 0.19 0.24 -19.14
C ALA A 211 1.36 -0.71 -18.84
N GLY A 212 2.59 -0.20 -18.93
CA GLY A 212 3.82 -0.96 -18.73
C GLY A 212 4.26 -1.79 -19.95
N GLU A 213 3.60 -1.65 -21.10
CA GLU A 213 4.00 -2.30 -22.36
C GLU A 213 4.61 -1.27 -23.32
N LEU A 214 5.68 -1.68 -24.01
CA LEU A 214 6.38 -0.85 -24.97
C LEU A 214 5.57 -0.73 -26.28
N GLY A 215 5.32 0.50 -26.71
CA GLY A 215 4.64 0.79 -27.97
C GLY A 215 4.41 2.30 -28.09
N GLU A 216 4.77 2.89 -29.23
CA GLU A 216 4.53 4.29 -29.48
C GLU A 216 3.03 4.60 -29.54
N PHE A 217 2.63 5.67 -28.86
CA PHE A 217 1.26 6.19 -28.89
C PHE A 217 1.27 7.71 -28.75
N THR A 218 0.17 8.34 -29.15
CA THR A 218 -0.12 9.75 -28.90
C THR A 218 -1.44 9.88 -28.17
N VAL A 219 -1.45 10.64 -27.08
CA VAL A 219 -2.66 11.04 -26.36
C VAL A 219 -2.90 12.53 -26.53
N VAL A 220 -4.16 12.95 -26.38
CA VAL A 220 -4.56 14.34 -26.52
C VAL A 220 -5.23 14.82 -25.23
N THR A 221 -4.79 15.94 -24.69
CA THR A 221 -5.47 16.60 -23.56
C THR A 221 -6.78 17.23 -24.01
N GLU A 222 -7.70 17.53 -23.08
CA GLU A 222 -8.93 18.25 -23.40
C GLU A 222 -8.63 19.62 -24.03
N ALA A 223 -7.54 20.29 -23.65
CA ALA A 223 -7.05 21.52 -24.22
C ALA A 223 -6.47 21.39 -25.65
N GLY A 224 -6.38 20.16 -26.18
CA GLY A 224 -5.88 19.89 -27.54
C GLY A 224 -4.37 19.73 -27.65
N ARG A 225 -3.64 19.65 -26.54
CA ARG A 225 -2.19 19.36 -26.57
C ARG A 225 -1.97 17.87 -26.84
N GLU A 226 -1.14 17.55 -27.82
CA GLU A 226 -0.68 16.21 -28.12
C GLU A 226 0.56 15.84 -27.31
N ILE A 227 0.61 14.61 -26.80
CA ILE A 227 1.73 14.03 -26.05
C ILE A 227 2.01 12.67 -26.65
N THR A 228 3.23 12.51 -27.21
CA THR A 228 3.70 11.22 -27.78
C THR A 228 4.69 10.57 -26.81
N ALA A 229 4.46 9.29 -26.51
CA ALA A 229 5.34 8.51 -25.64
C ALA A 229 5.46 7.05 -26.17
N ASP A 230 6.43 6.32 -25.59
CA ASP A 230 6.71 4.92 -25.97
C ASP A 230 6.21 3.93 -24.93
N LEU A 231 5.96 4.43 -23.70
CA LEU A 231 5.53 3.65 -22.54
C LEU A 231 4.76 4.56 -21.58
N TRP A 232 3.79 4.01 -20.87
CA TRP A 232 3.10 4.76 -19.83
C TRP A 232 2.76 3.92 -18.61
N PHE A 233 2.53 4.61 -17.47
CA PHE A 233 2.03 4.02 -16.24
C PHE A 233 0.87 4.82 -15.69
N ARG A 234 -0.11 4.09 -15.10
CA ARG A 234 -1.24 4.67 -14.41
C ARG A 234 -0.90 4.84 -12.93
N CYS A 235 -0.78 6.08 -12.46
CA CYS A 235 -0.39 6.43 -11.09
C CYS A 235 -1.56 6.94 -10.24
N PHE A 236 -2.78 6.51 -10.54
CA PHE A 236 -4.03 6.86 -9.84
C PHE A 236 -5.01 5.69 -9.86
N GLY A 237 -6.06 5.74 -9.01
CA GLY A 237 -7.16 4.76 -9.04
C GLY A 237 -7.08 3.72 -7.93
N VAL A 238 -7.17 4.16 -6.67
CA VAL A 238 -7.35 3.28 -5.51
C VAL A 238 -8.76 2.69 -5.52
N THR A 239 -8.87 1.37 -5.37
CA THR A 239 -10.16 0.67 -5.25
C THR A 239 -10.12 -0.23 -4.01
N PRO A 240 -10.97 0.01 -2.98
CA PRO A 240 -11.02 -0.86 -1.81
C PRO A 240 -11.47 -2.28 -2.19
N VAL A 241 -10.87 -3.28 -1.55
CA VAL A 241 -11.19 -4.70 -1.80
C VAL A 241 -12.17 -5.16 -0.72
N SER A 242 -13.48 -5.03 -0.99
CA SER A 242 -14.58 -5.28 -0.03
C SER A 242 -15.76 -6.07 -0.59
N ASP A 243 -15.65 -6.60 -1.81
CA ASP A 243 -16.76 -7.27 -2.50
C ASP A 243 -17.21 -8.58 -1.84
N TYR A 244 -16.37 -9.15 -0.99
CA TYR A 244 -16.62 -10.38 -0.23
C TYR A 244 -17.53 -10.16 1.00
N LEU A 245 -17.86 -8.92 1.37
CA LEU A 245 -18.72 -8.63 2.52
C LEU A 245 -20.17 -9.00 2.22
N ALA A 246 -20.78 -9.74 3.14
CA ALA A 246 -22.14 -10.25 3.01
C ALA A 246 -22.99 -10.02 4.27
N GLY A 247 -24.29 -10.26 4.17
CA GLY A 247 -25.21 -10.11 5.28
C GLY A 247 -25.17 -8.70 5.88
N GLU A 248 -25.06 -8.61 7.18
CA GLU A 248 -25.02 -7.35 7.94
C GLU A 248 -23.76 -6.51 7.62
N LEU A 249 -22.63 -7.16 7.27
CA LEU A 249 -21.40 -6.46 6.92
C LEU A 249 -21.50 -5.68 5.60
N ALA A 250 -22.30 -6.16 4.66
CA ALA A 250 -22.52 -5.48 3.39
C ALA A 250 -23.18 -4.09 3.56
N VAL A 251 -23.93 -3.87 4.65
CA VAL A 251 -24.59 -2.59 4.95
C VAL A 251 -23.56 -1.50 5.30
N ALA A 252 -22.43 -1.88 5.89
CA ALA A 252 -21.36 -0.94 6.25
C ALA A 252 -20.46 -0.57 5.05
N ARG A 253 -20.63 -1.24 3.89
CA ARG A 253 -19.89 -0.94 2.66
C ARG A 253 -20.53 0.24 1.93
N GLY A 254 -19.79 1.36 1.80
CA GLY A 254 -20.21 2.53 1.03
C GLY A 254 -20.27 2.26 -0.48
N ALA A 255 -20.89 3.17 -1.23
CA ALA A 255 -20.98 3.09 -2.69
C ALA A 255 -19.60 3.15 -3.39
N ASP A 256 -18.62 3.76 -2.73
CA ASP A 256 -17.22 3.83 -3.14
C ASP A 256 -16.39 2.59 -2.74
N GLY A 257 -17.03 1.63 -2.06
CA GLY A 257 -16.44 0.38 -1.62
C GLY A 257 -15.68 0.44 -0.29
N PHE A 258 -15.52 1.62 0.33
CA PHE A 258 -14.93 1.72 1.67
C PHE A 258 -15.89 1.22 2.74
N VAL A 259 -15.32 0.70 3.84
CA VAL A 259 -16.09 0.17 4.96
C VAL A 259 -16.19 1.21 6.06
N ALA A 260 -17.43 1.55 6.44
CA ALA A 260 -17.72 2.48 7.53
C ALA A 260 -17.37 1.85 8.88
N VAL A 261 -16.63 2.58 9.70
CA VAL A 261 -16.18 2.13 11.02
C VAL A 261 -16.50 3.14 12.13
N THR A 262 -16.58 2.63 13.35
CA THR A 262 -16.66 3.44 14.58
C THR A 262 -15.29 4.09 14.88
N PRO A 263 -15.20 5.04 15.83
CA PRO A 263 -13.91 5.53 16.32
C PRO A 263 -12.98 4.43 16.84
N PHE A 264 -13.50 3.29 17.26
CA PHE A 264 -12.72 2.13 17.71
C PHE A 264 -12.25 1.21 16.58
N LEU A 265 -12.51 1.58 15.33
CA LEU A 265 -12.26 0.81 14.10
C LEU A 265 -13.09 -0.49 14.00
N GLN A 266 -14.15 -0.61 14.79
CA GLN A 266 -15.15 -1.65 14.59
C GLN A 266 -16.02 -1.31 13.37
N VAL A 267 -16.37 -2.30 12.57
CA VAL A 267 -17.35 -2.14 11.48
C VAL A 267 -18.66 -1.62 12.09
N THR A 268 -19.25 -0.59 11.51
CA THR A 268 -20.47 0.03 12.04
C THR A 268 -21.57 -1.01 12.26
N GLY A 269 -22.09 -1.08 13.47
CA GLY A 269 -23.10 -2.07 13.88
C GLY A 269 -22.56 -3.43 14.32
N GLN A 270 -21.22 -3.58 14.43
CA GLN A 270 -20.58 -4.83 14.83
C GLN A 270 -19.60 -4.62 16.00
N ASP A 271 -19.68 -5.47 17.03
CA ASP A 271 -18.80 -5.35 18.20
C ASP A 271 -17.48 -6.13 18.06
N ARG A 272 -17.44 -7.14 17.19
CA ARG A 272 -16.30 -8.09 17.05
C ARG A 272 -15.75 -8.20 15.63
N VAL A 273 -16.18 -7.30 14.74
CA VAL A 273 -15.64 -7.18 13.38
C VAL A 273 -14.98 -5.81 13.24
N TYR A 274 -13.73 -5.81 12.84
CA TYR A 274 -12.92 -4.61 12.69
C TYR A 274 -12.53 -4.42 11.21
N ALA A 275 -12.40 -3.16 10.76
CA ALA A 275 -11.85 -2.85 9.45
C ALA A 275 -10.79 -1.76 9.58
N LEU A 276 -9.67 -1.89 8.83
CA LEU A 276 -8.56 -0.98 8.93
C LEU A 276 -7.71 -0.91 7.65
N GLY A 277 -6.80 0.04 7.61
CA GLY A 277 -5.94 0.31 6.46
C GLY A 277 -6.71 0.96 5.31
N ASP A 278 -6.30 0.66 4.09
CA ASP A 278 -6.90 1.27 2.89
C ASP A 278 -8.38 0.89 2.68
N LEU A 279 -8.85 -0.15 3.38
CA LEU A 279 -10.24 -0.61 3.31
C LEU A 279 -11.20 0.27 4.08
N ALA A 280 -10.79 0.76 5.26
CA ALA A 280 -11.67 1.49 6.18
C ALA A 280 -11.81 2.97 5.80
N ASP A 281 -12.99 3.54 5.98
CA ASP A 281 -13.26 4.97 5.83
C ASP A 281 -12.93 5.74 7.12
N ALA A 282 -11.71 5.55 7.62
CA ALA A 282 -11.26 6.17 8.89
C ALA A 282 -10.16 7.23 8.70
N ASP A 283 -9.31 7.06 7.69
CA ASP A 283 -8.16 7.95 7.47
C ASP A 283 -7.63 7.76 6.03
N HIS A 284 -6.56 8.48 5.70
CA HIS A 284 -5.92 8.39 4.39
C HIS A 284 -5.20 7.06 4.16
N LYS A 285 -5.06 6.70 2.88
CA LYS A 285 -4.55 5.40 2.43
C LYS A 285 -3.01 5.44 2.36
N MET A 286 -2.36 5.05 3.46
CA MET A 286 -0.91 5.04 3.61
C MET A 286 -0.45 3.89 4.52
N ALA A 287 0.66 3.24 4.19
CA ALA A 287 1.21 2.13 4.96
C ALA A 287 1.47 2.48 6.45
N GLY A 288 1.97 3.70 6.72
CA GLY A 288 2.19 4.17 8.09
C GLY A 288 0.90 4.38 8.88
N ILE A 289 -0.18 4.79 8.22
CA ILE A 289 -1.52 4.93 8.82
C ILE A 289 -2.09 3.55 9.12
N ALA A 290 -2.00 2.61 8.16
CA ALA A 290 -2.43 1.23 8.35
C ALA A 290 -1.74 0.56 9.55
N GLY A 291 -0.43 0.81 9.75
CA GLY A 291 0.32 0.33 10.90
C GLY A 291 -0.17 0.90 12.25
N ARG A 292 -0.54 2.20 12.31
CA ARG A 292 -1.11 2.81 13.51
C ARG A 292 -2.50 2.29 13.82
N GLN A 293 -3.35 2.14 12.82
CA GLN A 293 -4.67 1.53 12.97
C GLN A 293 -4.56 0.09 13.46
N ALA A 294 -3.56 -0.67 12.99
CA ALA A 294 -3.31 -2.03 13.44
C ALA A 294 -2.99 -2.12 14.95
N GLN A 295 -2.25 -1.13 15.49
CA GLN A 295 -1.99 -1.05 16.93
C GLN A 295 -3.28 -0.85 17.74
N VAL A 296 -4.17 0.03 17.27
CA VAL A 296 -5.46 0.30 17.93
C VAL A 296 -6.37 -0.94 17.86
N VAL A 297 -6.50 -1.57 16.68
CA VAL A 297 -7.34 -2.76 16.51
C VAL A 297 -6.84 -3.93 17.36
N ALA A 298 -5.54 -4.21 17.33
CA ALA A 298 -4.97 -5.28 18.17
C ALA A 298 -5.14 -4.98 19.66
N GLY A 299 -4.93 -3.72 20.09
CA GLY A 299 -5.18 -3.28 21.45
C GLY A 299 -6.64 -3.45 21.87
N ASN A 300 -7.59 -3.09 21.01
CA ASN A 300 -9.03 -3.19 21.26
C ASN A 300 -9.50 -4.65 21.35
N ILE A 301 -9.05 -5.53 20.44
CA ILE A 301 -9.35 -6.95 20.51
C ILE A 301 -8.76 -7.55 21.80
N ARG A 302 -7.51 -7.20 22.16
CA ARG A 302 -6.90 -7.64 23.42
C ARG A 302 -7.69 -7.16 24.63
N ALA A 303 -8.14 -5.90 24.64
CA ALA A 303 -8.99 -5.34 25.70
C ALA A 303 -10.31 -6.11 25.83
N GLN A 304 -10.99 -6.41 24.75
CA GLN A 304 -12.23 -7.23 24.78
C GLN A 304 -11.98 -8.64 25.31
N ILE A 305 -10.86 -9.28 24.97
CA ILE A 305 -10.51 -10.62 25.46
C ILE A 305 -10.23 -10.59 26.98
N THR A 306 -9.58 -9.54 27.47
CA THR A 306 -9.13 -9.44 28.87
C THR A 306 -10.06 -8.62 29.77
N GLY A 307 -11.14 -8.04 29.25
CA GLY A 307 -12.10 -7.21 29.99
C GLY A 307 -11.59 -5.77 30.22
N GLY A 308 -10.76 -5.24 29.32
CA GLY A 308 -10.27 -3.84 29.34
C GLY A 308 -11.16 -2.88 28.57
N GLU A 309 -10.76 -1.61 28.55
CA GLU A 309 -11.44 -0.53 27.81
C GLU A 309 -10.92 -0.38 26.40
N LEU A 310 -11.81 -0.01 25.46
CA LEU A 310 -11.46 0.26 24.09
C LEU A 310 -10.80 1.64 23.94
N THR A 311 -9.84 1.74 23.05
CA THR A 311 -9.14 2.97 22.69
C THR A 311 -9.60 3.46 21.32
N ALA A 312 -10.00 4.72 21.21
CA ALA A 312 -10.36 5.33 19.95
C ALA A 312 -9.13 5.58 19.07
N TYR A 313 -9.28 5.39 17.76
CA TYR A 313 -8.32 5.83 16.78
C TYR A 313 -8.50 7.33 16.52
N GLU A 314 -7.41 8.07 16.65
CA GLU A 314 -7.38 9.51 16.37
C GLU A 314 -6.57 9.77 15.09
N PRO A 315 -7.22 10.21 14.00
CA PRO A 315 -6.51 10.65 12.79
C PRO A 315 -5.55 11.81 13.13
N ARG A 316 -4.33 11.73 12.61
CA ARG A 316 -3.32 12.78 12.78
C ARG A 316 -3.35 13.77 11.61
N PRO A 317 -2.89 15.01 11.81
CA PRO A 317 -2.70 15.95 10.72
C PRO A 317 -1.85 15.35 9.59
N ALA A 318 -2.06 15.84 8.37
CA ALA A 318 -1.40 15.32 7.19
C ALA A 318 0.12 15.34 7.31
N ALA A 319 0.73 14.17 7.24
CA ALA A 319 2.18 13.98 7.20
C ALA A 319 2.53 13.06 6.03
N ILE A 320 3.58 13.40 5.30
CA ILE A 320 4.07 12.59 4.19
C ILE A 320 5.57 12.83 3.97
N ILE A 321 6.29 11.78 3.58
CA ILE A 321 7.65 11.84 3.07
C ILE A 321 7.62 11.26 1.66
N VAL A 322 7.99 12.07 0.66
CA VAL A 322 7.96 11.72 -0.77
C VAL A 322 9.38 11.78 -1.32
N PRO A 323 10.04 10.64 -1.53
CA PRO A 323 11.30 10.58 -2.25
C PRO A 323 11.15 11.01 -3.70
N VAL A 324 12.19 11.64 -4.24
CA VAL A 324 12.44 11.86 -5.67
C VAL A 324 13.75 11.16 -6.01
N GLY A 325 13.66 9.88 -6.32
CA GLY A 325 14.80 8.97 -6.39
C GLY A 325 15.43 8.68 -5.03
N PRO A 326 16.59 7.99 -4.98
CA PRO A 326 17.24 7.58 -3.74
C PRO A 326 17.70 8.72 -2.85
N GLU A 327 18.14 9.84 -3.44
CA GLU A 327 18.84 10.92 -2.74
C GLU A 327 18.03 12.22 -2.65
N GLY A 328 16.88 12.30 -3.33
CA GLY A 328 16.02 13.49 -3.35
C GLY A 328 14.73 13.31 -2.58
N GLY A 329 13.91 14.35 -2.63
CA GLY A 329 12.57 14.37 -2.06
C GLY A 329 12.37 15.44 -1.01
N SER A 330 11.16 15.52 -0.48
CA SER A 330 10.78 16.38 0.61
C SER A 330 9.61 15.77 1.39
N GLY A 331 9.23 16.39 2.49
CA GLY A 331 8.12 15.92 3.28
C GLY A 331 7.60 16.97 4.24
N GLN A 332 6.40 16.74 4.75
CA GLN A 332 5.85 17.48 5.88
C GLN A 332 5.53 16.54 7.04
N VAL A 333 5.81 16.98 8.25
CA VAL A 333 5.48 16.27 9.48
C VAL A 333 4.54 17.13 10.31
N ALA A 334 3.53 16.51 10.91
CA ALA A 334 2.57 17.21 11.74
C ALA A 334 3.27 17.95 12.91
N GLY A 335 2.93 19.23 13.11
CA GLY A 335 3.50 20.05 14.17
C GLY A 335 4.91 20.60 13.89
N GLN A 336 5.44 20.43 12.69
CA GLN A 336 6.70 21.03 12.23
C GLN A 336 6.44 22.08 11.15
N ASP A 337 7.01 23.27 11.32
CA ASP A 337 6.90 24.35 10.35
C ASP A 337 7.86 24.15 9.16
N GLU A 338 9.01 23.54 9.41
CA GLU A 338 10.01 23.26 8.38
C GLU A 338 9.67 21.99 7.60
N LEU A 339 10.00 21.99 6.31
CA LEU A 339 9.92 20.79 5.48
C LEU A 339 11.06 19.83 5.83
N VAL A 340 10.79 18.54 5.66
CA VAL A 340 11.83 17.52 5.72
C VAL A 340 12.78 17.71 4.55
N SER A 341 14.09 17.89 4.83
CA SER A 341 15.12 18.08 3.80
C SER A 341 15.33 16.83 2.96
N ALA A 342 15.86 17.00 1.73
CA ALA A 342 16.17 15.89 0.84
C ALA A 342 17.13 14.87 1.49
N GLU A 343 18.17 15.33 2.20
CA GLU A 343 19.08 14.44 2.94
C GLU A 343 18.36 13.60 3.99
N THR A 344 17.42 14.21 4.73
CA THR A 344 16.62 13.49 5.73
C THR A 344 15.65 12.52 5.06
N VAL A 345 15.03 12.90 3.93
CA VAL A 345 14.18 11.99 3.14
C VAL A 345 15.00 10.80 2.62
N ALA A 346 16.17 11.03 2.06
CA ALA A 346 17.08 9.98 1.59
C ALA A 346 17.42 8.98 2.70
N ARG A 347 17.75 9.46 3.89
CA ARG A 347 18.10 8.64 5.05
C ARG A 347 16.90 7.89 5.63
N LEU A 348 15.71 8.52 5.72
CA LEU A 348 14.54 7.92 6.37
C LEU A 348 13.76 6.98 5.45
N LYS A 349 13.75 7.25 4.15
CA LYS A 349 12.93 6.49 3.19
C LYS A 349 13.64 6.28 1.84
N GLY A 350 14.35 7.27 1.30
CA GLY A 350 14.82 7.26 -0.08
C GLY A 350 15.77 6.10 -0.41
N ARG A 351 16.74 5.79 0.46
CA ARG A 351 17.79 4.81 0.20
C ARG A 351 17.33 3.38 0.39
N ASP A 352 16.62 3.10 1.49
CA ASP A 352 16.26 1.72 1.88
C ASP A 352 14.76 1.42 1.79
N LEU A 353 13.94 2.45 1.54
CA LEU A 353 12.48 2.34 1.42
C LEU A 353 11.82 1.62 2.62
N LEU A 354 12.40 1.74 3.81
CA LEU A 354 11.96 1.12 5.08
C LEU A 354 12.02 -0.41 5.10
N ILE A 355 12.81 -1.05 4.21
CA ILE A 355 12.81 -2.50 4.06
C ILE A 355 13.29 -3.22 5.32
N GLY A 356 14.28 -2.65 6.04
CA GLY A 356 14.80 -3.20 7.29
C GLY A 356 13.71 -3.38 8.35
N ARG A 357 12.84 -2.38 8.52
CA ARG A 357 11.73 -2.43 9.47
C ARG A 357 10.76 -3.58 9.20
N TYR A 358 10.47 -3.86 7.92
CA TYR A 358 9.57 -4.95 7.56
C TYR A 358 10.26 -6.30 7.61
N GLY A 359 11.55 -6.39 7.26
CA GLY A 359 12.36 -7.59 7.48
C GLY A 359 12.31 -8.07 8.94
N GLU A 360 12.48 -7.17 9.90
CA GLU A 360 12.34 -7.47 11.33
C GLU A 360 10.94 -7.98 11.71
N LEU A 361 9.87 -7.37 11.17
CA LEU A 361 8.50 -7.83 11.41
C LEU A 361 8.32 -9.30 11.03
N PHE A 362 8.92 -9.72 9.90
CA PHE A 362 8.86 -11.09 9.39
C PHE A 362 9.94 -12.02 9.95
N GLY A 363 10.73 -11.57 10.94
CA GLY A 363 11.79 -12.39 11.56
C GLY A 363 12.94 -12.72 10.60
N LEU A 364 13.11 -11.90 9.56
CA LEU A 364 14.22 -12.01 8.62
C LEU A 364 15.37 -11.15 9.15
N SER A 365 16.51 -11.78 9.44
CA SER A 365 17.75 -11.06 9.75
C SER A 365 18.12 -10.20 8.54
N GLN A 366 18.46 -8.92 8.75
CA GLN A 366 19.06 -8.13 7.67
C GLN A 366 20.31 -8.88 7.17
N PRO A 367 20.54 -9.00 5.86
CA PRO A 367 21.87 -9.31 5.38
C PRO A 367 22.78 -8.23 5.96
N ALA A 368 23.86 -8.66 6.65
CA ALA A 368 24.88 -7.74 7.13
C ALA A 368 25.22 -6.78 5.98
N GLU A 369 25.17 -5.48 6.23
CA GLU A 369 25.65 -4.49 5.28
C GLU A 369 27.03 -4.96 4.83
N ALA A 370 27.19 -5.18 3.53
CA ALA A 370 28.51 -5.41 2.97
C ALA A 370 29.32 -4.13 3.28
N ALA A 371 30.16 -4.23 4.30
CA ALA A 371 31.15 -3.22 4.58
C ALA A 371 32.08 -3.14 3.35
N GLY A 372 31.99 -2.05 2.59
CA GLY A 372 32.79 -1.72 1.45
C GLY A 372 32.80 -0.23 1.23
#